data_7ebf772c4f9555055e6904072f9bd559
#
_entry.id   7ebf772c4f9555055e6904072f9bd559
#
_cell.length_a   1.000
_cell.length_b   1.000
_cell.length_c   1.000
_cell.angle_alpha   90.00
_cell.angle_beta   90.00
_cell.angle_gamma   90.00
#
_symmetry.space_group_name_H-M   'P 1'
#
loop_
_entity.id
_entity.type
_entity.pdbx_description
1 polymer ?
#
loop_
_entity_poly.entity_id
_entity_poly.type
_entity_poly.pdbx_seq_one_letter_code
_entity_poly.pdbx_strand_id
1 'polypeptide(L)'
;MTELNGIVLSRLPVLPLRGLTAFPNMIVHFDVGRMMSIRALEAAMKNGQTIFLTAQRELKTDTPTPSDLYQIGTICQIRQILRLPGDNIRVLVEGKTRALAHNFIAAEKDEDCMYAEVEELEDYVYGVTERRAQALVRTAQERFSEYAQYASRLSPDVEIGRAHV
;
A
#
# COMPACT_ATOMS: atom_id res chain seq x y z
N MET A 1 15.74 -9.66 -9.12
CA MET A 1 14.75 -9.60 -10.23
C MET A 1 14.62 -10.99 -10.80
N THR A 2 13.44 -11.55 -10.81
CA THR A 2 13.13 -12.87 -11.34
C THR A 2 12.20 -12.68 -12.54
N GLU A 3 12.42 -13.42 -13.63
CA GLU A 3 11.56 -13.36 -14.82
C GLU A 3 10.61 -14.57 -14.81
N LEU A 4 9.30 -14.31 -14.91
CA LEU A 4 8.28 -15.33 -15.04
C LEU A 4 7.49 -15.04 -16.33
N ASN A 5 7.60 -15.91 -17.34
CA ASN A 5 6.88 -15.77 -18.62
C ASN A 5 7.04 -14.39 -19.31
N GLY A 6 8.22 -13.78 -19.23
CA GLY A 6 8.50 -12.45 -19.78
C GLY A 6 8.06 -11.29 -18.89
N ILE A 7 7.54 -11.56 -17.68
CA ILE A 7 7.19 -10.56 -16.67
C ILE A 7 8.36 -10.36 -15.73
N VAL A 8 8.74 -9.13 -15.51
CA VAL A 8 9.80 -8.77 -14.55
C VAL A 8 9.21 -8.70 -13.15
N LEU A 9 9.64 -9.60 -12.27
CA LEU A 9 9.22 -9.64 -10.87
C LEU A 9 10.28 -8.98 -9.97
N SER A 10 9.82 -8.15 -9.06
CA SER A 10 10.62 -7.58 -7.98
C SER A 10 10.34 -8.33 -6.67
N ARG A 11 11.40 -8.74 -5.96
CA ARG A 11 11.26 -9.36 -4.63
C ARG A 11 11.35 -8.27 -3.57
N LEU A 12 10.24 -8.01 -2.88
CA LEU A 12 10.12 -6.96 -1.87
C LEU A 12 9.69 -7.51 -0.52
N PRO A 13 10.16 -6.93 0.61
CA PRO A 13 9.62 -7.23 1.93
C PRO A 13 8.16 -6.79 2.00
N VAL A 14 7.34 -7.59 2.70
CA VAL A 14 5.90 -7.38 2.82
C VAL A 14 5.56 -6.85 4.21
N LEU A 15 4.76 -5.79 4.25
CA LEU A 15 4.17 -5.29 5.49
C LEU A 15 2.64 -5.39 5.39
N PRO A 16 2.04 -6.32 6.16
CA PRO A 16 0.59 -6.48 6.22
C PRO A 16 -0.09 -5.33 6.96
N LEU A 17 -1.05 -4.67 6.31
CA LEU A 17 -1.82 -3.56 6.88
C LEU A 17 -3.14 -4.05 7.49
N ARG A 18 -3.49 -3.51 8.67
CA ARG A 18 -4.78 -3.75 9.33
C ARG A 18 -5.71 -2.55 9.19
N GLY A 19 -6.85 -2.75 8.54
CA GLY A 19 -7.88 -1.71 8.41
C GLY A 19 -7.42 -0.44 7.70
N LEU A 20 -6.30 -0.53 6.99
CA LEU A 20 -5.73 0.53 6.19
C LEU A 20 -5.33 -0.03 4.82
N THR A 21 -5.52 0.76 3.80
CA THR A 21 -5.05 0.47 2.44
C THR A 21 -4.21 1.62 1.93
N ALA A 22 -3.03 1.34 1.44
CA ALA A 22 -2.19 2.31 0.77
C ALA A 22 -2.50 2.28 -0.74
N PHE A 23 -2.64 3.46 -1.34
CA PHE A 23 -2.83 3.60 -2.79
C PHE A 23 -1.65 4.34 -3.42
N PRO A 24 -1.43 4.20 -4.74
CA PRO A 24 -0.47 5.02 -5.47
C PRO A 24 -0.71 6.52 -5.23
N ASN A 25 0.36 7.29 -5.18
CA ASN A 25 0.37 8.74 -4.94
C ASN A 25 -0.16 9.19 -3.57
N MET A 26 -0.46 8.27 -2.65
CA MET A 26 -0.80 8.61 -1.28
C MET A 26 0.44 8.68 -0.39
N ILE A 27 0.45 9.65 0.52
CA ILE A 27 1.37 9.69 1.65
C ILE A 27 0.58 9.23 2.88
N VAL A 28 1.05 8.15 3.50
CA VAL A 28 0.37 7.52 4.63
C VAL A 28 1.36 7.36 5.78
N HIS A 29 0.90 7.66 6.99
CA HIS A 29 1.64 7.35 8.21
C HIS A 29 0.84 6.38 9.08
N PHE A 30 1.54 5.43 9.70
CA PHE A 30 0.94 4.46 10.61
C PHE A 30 1.98 3.93 11.60
N ASP A 31 1.49 3.36 12.69
CA ASP A 31 2.33 2.79 13.73
C ASP A 31 2.49 1.28 13.53
N VAL A 32 3.71 0.82 13.73
CA VAL A 32 4.12 -0.57 13.55
C VAL A 32 4.68 -1.08 14.88
N GLY A 33 4.05 -2.13 15.43
CA GLY A 33 4.46 -2.76 16.68
C GLY A 33 4.70 -4.27 16.55
N ARG A 34 4.24 -4.91 15.46
CA ARG A 34 4.47 -6.34 15.25
C ARG A 34 5.89 -6.61 14.77
N MET A 35 6.57 -7.59 15.40
CA MET A 35 7.96 -7.91 15.07
C MET A 35 8.17 -8.22 13.59
N MET A 36 7.28 -9.00 12.97
CA MET A 36 7.37 -9.29 11.52
C MET A 36 7.33 -8.03 10.66
N SER A 37 6.52 -7.03 11.04
CA SER A 37 6.41 -5.77 10.33
C SER A 37 7.62 -4.86 10.57
N ILE A 38 8.18 -4.86 11.79
CA ILE A 38 9.43 -4.15 12.12
C ILE A 38 10.57 -4.70 11.28
N ARG A 39 10.70 -6.02 11.17
CA ARG A 39 11.72 -6.69 10.35
C ARG A 39 11.56 -6.39 8.87
N ALA A 40 10.32 -6.32 8.38
CA ALA A 40 10.04 -5.93 7.00
C ALA A 40 10.53 -4.49 6.71
N LEU A 41 10.33 -3.56 7.66
CA LEU A 41 10.88 -2.20 7.56
C LEU A 41 12.41 -2.20 7.56
N GLU A 42 13.04 -2.97 8.46
CA GLU A 42 14.50 -3.08 8.52
C GLU A 42 15.09 -3.68 7.25
N ALA A 43 14.45 -4.70 6.70
CA ALA A 43 14.83 -5.30 5.42
C ALA A 43 14.69 -4.30 4.26
N ALA A 44 13.60 -3.55 4.22
CA ALA A 44 13.37 -2.52 3.23
C ALA A 44 14.41 -1.39 3.30
N MET A 45 14.78 -0.95 4.51
CA MET A 45 15.80 0.09 4.71
C MET A 45 17.18 -0.32 4.17
N LYS A 46 17.49 -1.61 4.21
CA LYS A 46 18.74 -2.15 3.64
C LYS A 46 18.67 -2.27 2.10
N ASN A 47 17.47 -2.23 1.53
CA ASN A 47 17.21 -2.57 0.13
C ASN A 47 16.47 -1.45 -0.61
N GLY A 48 17.04 -0.26 -0.65
CA GLY A 48 16.52 0.90 -1.39
C GLY A 48 15.26 1.53 -0.80
N GLN A 49 14.90 1.22 0.46
CA GLN A 49 13.74 1.79 1.16
C GLN A 49 12.39 1.48 0.49
N THR A 50 12.35 0.42 -0.32
CA THR A 50 11.16 0.00 -1.04
C THR A 50 10.49 -1.17 -0.33
N ILE A 51 9.18 -1.09 -0.15
CA ILE A 51 8.38 -2.06 0.59
C ILE A 51 7.05 -2.31 -0.12
N PHE A 52 6.54 -3.54 -0.06
CA PHE A 52 5.21 -3.89 -0.57
C PHE A 52 4.20 -3.87 0.57
N LEU A 53 3.20 -3.00 0.46
CA LEU A 53 2.09 -2.88 1.41
C LEU A 53 0.85 -3.55 0.85
N THR A 54 0.29 -4.49 1.60
CA THR A 54 -0.98 -5.13 1.25
C THR A 54 -1.88 -5.26 2.47
N ALA A 55 -3.19 -5.23 2.26
CA ALA A 55 -4.16 -5.35 3.35
C ALA A 55 -4.32 -6.81 3.80
N GLN A 56 -4.53 -6.99 5.12
CA GLN A 56 -5.00 -8.26 5.68
C GLN A 56 -6.48 -8.45 5.40
N ARG A 57 -6.90 -9.70 5.16
CA ARG A 57 -8.32 -10.09 5.02
C ARG A 57 -9.04 -9.99 6.36
N GLU A 58 -8.41 -10.51 7.42
CA GLU A 58 -8.97 -10.53 8.76
C GLU A 58 -8.20 -9.64 9.73
N LEU A 59 -8.87 -8.66 10.34
CA LEU A 59 -8.26 -7.69 11.24
C LEU A 59 -7.72 -8.32 12.53
N LYS A 60 -8.30 -9.45 12.95
CA LYS A 60 -7.99 -10.11 14.24
C LYS A 60 -6.75 -10.99 14.17
N THR A 61 -6.25 -11.32 12.99
CA THR A 61 -5.07 -12.19 12.82
C THR A 61 -3.80 -11.44 13.20
N ASP A 62 -3.16 -11.85 14.28
CA ASP A 62 -1.91 -11.21 14.74
C ASP A 62 -0.70 -11.62 13.92
N THR A 63 -0.64 -12.86 13.51
CA THR A 63 0.46 -13.42 12.70
C THR A 63 -0.11 -13.88 11.35
N PRO A 64 -0.26 -12.97 10.38
CA PRO A 64 -0.83 -13.32 9.09
C PRO A 64 0.11 -14.22 8.29
N THR A 65 -0.49 -15.22 7.68
CA THR A 65 0.14 -16.09 6.68
C THR A 65 -0.11 -15.52 5.27
N PRO A 66 0.56 -16.05 4.24
CA PRO A 66 0.30 -15.65 2.84
C PRO A 66 -1.18 -15.68 2.44
N SER A 67 -1.96 -16.66 2.92
CA SER A 67 -3.40 -16.80 2.63
C SER A 67 -4.28 -15.71 3.25
N ASP A 68 -3.78 -15.04 4.30
CA ASP A 68 -4.48 -13.97 4.99
C ASP A 68 -4.32 -12.60 4.32
N LEU A 69 -3.57 -12.53 3.22
CA LEU A 69 -3.25 -11.29 2.54
C LEU A 69 -3.99 -11.18 1.20
N TYR A 70 -4.24 -9.94 0.79
CA TYR A 70 -4.66 -9.67 -0.58
C TYR A 70 -3.44 -9.68 -1.52
N GLN A 71 -3.62 -10.22 -2.72
CA GLN A 71 -2.55 -10.25 -3.73
C GLN A 71 -2.28 -8.86 -4.33
N ILE A 72 -3.32 -8.02 -4.43
CA ILE A 72 -3.16 -6.64 -4.91
C ILE A 72 -2.74 -5.76 -3.73
N GLY A 73 -1.67 -5.01 -3.93
CA GLY A 73 -1.14 -4.05 -2.98
C GLY A 73 -0.47 -2.88 -3.68
N THR A 74 0.35 -2.16 -2.93
CA THR A 74 1.06 -0.98 -3.43
C THR A 74 2.54 -1.09 -3.08
N ILE A 75 3.41 -0.90 -4.06
CA ILE A 75 4.83 -0.67 -3.84
C ILE A 75 4.98 0.75 -3.29
N CYS A 76 5.60 0.86 -2.13
CA CYS A 76 5.76 2.12 -1.42
C CYS A 76 7.23 2.42 -1.17
N GLN A 77 7.55 3.71 -1.13
CA GLN A 77 8.84 4.23 -0.70
C GLN A 77 8.74 4.68 0.76
N ILE A 78 9.61 4.16 1.63
CA ILE A 78 9.73 4.65 3.00
C ILE A 78 10.39 6.03 2.96
N ARG A 79 9.71 7.04 3.55
CA ARG A 79 10.18 8.42 3.61
C ARG A 79 10.77 8.77 4.96
N GLN A 80 10.17 8.26 6.03
CA GLN A 80 10.60 8.54 7.38
C GLN A 80 10.26 7.38 8.32
N ILE A 81 11.16 7.13 9.26
CA ILE A 81 10.95 6.19 10.37
C ILE A 81 11.24 6.93 11.67
N LEU A 82 10.28 6.91 12.59
CA LEU A 82 10.41 7.47 13.93
C LEU A 82 10.23 6.35 14.96
N ARG A 83 11.19 6.18 15.84
CA ARG A 83 11.05 5.27 16.98
C ARG A 83 10.26 5.97 18.08
N LEU A 84 9.20 5.32 18.53
CA LEU A 84 8.34 5.80 19.61
C LEU A 84 8.66 5.05 20.91
N PRO A 85 8.29 5.59 22.09
CA PRO A 85 8.38 4.84 23.34
C PRO A 85 7.59 3.53 23.27
N GLY A 86 8.14 2.43 23.86
CA GLY A 86 7.48 1.12 23.89
C GLY A 86 7.65 0.29 22.63
N ASP A 87 8.81 0.39 21.99
CA ASP A 87 9.22 -0.39 20.79
C ASP A 87 8.31 -0.26 19.55
N ASN A 88 7.42 0.71 19.56
CA ASN A 88 6.62 1.05 18.40
C ASN A 88 7.40 1.95 17.43
N ILE A 89 7.17 1.73 16.15
CA ILE A 89 7.78 2.51 15.08
C ILE A 89 6.68 3.22 14.31
N ARG A 90 6.77 4.54 14.19
CA ARG A 90 5.94 5.29 13.25
C ARG A 90 6.66 5.40 11.93
N VAL A 91 5.99 5.00 10.87
CA VAL A 91 6.53 5.06 9.51
C VAL A 91 5.70 5.99 8.65
N LEU A 92 6.38 6.79 7.83
CA LEU A 92 5.81 7.58 6.75
C LEU A 92 6.19 6.92 5.43
N VAL A 93 5.23 6.57 4.62
CA VAL A 93 5.42 5.94 3.31
C VAL A 93 4.71 6.74 2.22
N GLU A 94 5.27 6.70 1.04
CA GLU A 94 4.66 7.22 -0.19
C GLU A 94 4.36 6.05 -1.11
N GLY A 95 3.08 5.89 -1.49
CA GLY A 95 2.66 4.91 -2.49
C GLY A 95 3.19 5.29 -3.88
N LYS A 96 3.80 4.34 -4.56
CA LYS A 96 4.36 4.53 -5.91
C LYS A 96 3.47 3.89 -6.97
N THR A 97 3.42 2.58 -7.00
CA THR A 97 2.78 1.81 -8.06
C THR A 97 1.92 0.72 -7.46
N ARG A 98 0.76 0.45 -8.06
CA ARG A 98 -0.02 -0.74 -7.74
C ARG A 98 0.73 -1.97 -8.20
N ALA A 99 0.67 -3.05 -7.43
CA ALA A 99 1.35 -4.28 -7.79
C ALA A 99 0.54 -5.51 -7.43
N LEU A 100 0.77 -6.58 -8.20
CA LEU A 100 0.24 -7.92 -7.98
C LEU A 100 1.32 -8.82 -7.39
N ALA A 101 1.08 -9.39 -6.24
CA ALA A 101 1.92 -10.44 -5.69
C ALA A 101 1.56 -11.78 -6.35
N HIS A 102 2.50 -12.31 -7.13
CA HIS A 102 2.39 -13.65 -7.72
C HIS A 102 2.67 -14.74 -6.69
N ASN A 103 3.59 -14.47 -5.78
CA ASN A 103 3.99 -15.40 -4.74
C ASN A 103 4.33 -14.65 -3.46
N PHE A 104 3.91 -15.21 -2.32
CA PHE A 104 4.36 -14.79 -0.99
C PHE A 104 5.30 -15.84 -0.43
N ILE A 105 6.45 -15.40 0.03
CA ILE A 105 7.49 -16.23 0.63
C ILE A 105 7.44 -15.96 2.14
N ALA A 106 6.97 -16.95 2.88
CA ALA A 106 6.91 -16.87 4.34
C ALA A 106 8.31 -16.73 4.95
N ALA A 107 8.39 -16.14 6.14
CA ALA A 107 9.63 -16.09 6.90
C ALA A 107 10.06 -17.52 7.29
N GLU A 108 11.30 -17.89 7.00
CA GLU A 108 11.83 -19.23 7.33
C GLU A 108 12.28 -19.31 8.78
N LYS A 109 12.61 -18.18 9.40
CA LYS A 109 13.09 -18.08 10.79
C LYS A 109 12.39 -16.93 11.50
N ASP A 110 12.40 -16.98 12.83
CA ASP A 110 11.86 -15.91 13.68
C ASP A 110 12.53 -14.54 13.45
N GLU A 111 13.69 -14.49 12.82
CA GLU A 111 14.43 -13.27 12.50
C GLU A 111 14.15 -12.70 11.10
N ASP A 112 13.40 -13.43 10.27
CA ASP A 112 13.08 -13.00 8.91
C ASP A 112 11.73 -12.30 8.83
N CYS A 113 11.49 -11.61 7.72
CA CYS A 113 10.19 -11.07 7.34
C CYS A 113 9.63 -11.83 6.13
N MET A 114 8.35 -11.66 5.89
CA MET A 114 7.70 -12.15 4.68
C MET A 114 8.18 -11.33 3.47
N TYR A 115 8.41 -12.00 2.34
CA TYR A 115 8.68 -11.37 1.05
C TYR A 115 7.57 -11.68 0.05
N ALA A 116 7.44 -10.86 -0.98
CA ALA A 116 6.60 -11.15 -2.13
C ALA A 116 7.37 -10.94 -3.43
N GLU A 117 7.07 -11.78 -4.42
CA GLU A 117 7.44 -11.57 -5.80
C GLU A 117 6.31 -10.80 -6.47
N VAL A 118 6.56 -9.52 -6.76
CA VAL A 118 5.54 -8.58 -7.21
C VAL A 118 5.79 -8.11 -8.64
N GLU A 119 4.71 -8.02 -9.39
CA GLU A 119 4.62 -7.39 -10.70
C GLU A 119 4.03 -6.00 -10.55
N GLU A 120 4.67 -4.99 -11.12
CA GLU A 120 4.09 -3.65 -11.20
C GLU A 120 2.94 -3.65 -12.20
N LEU A 121 1.78 -3.14 -11.77
CA LEU A 121 0.61 -3.03 -12.61
C LEU A 121 0.54 -1.63 -13.22
N GLU A 122 0.50 -1.58 -14.54
CA GLU A 122 0.21 -0.34 -15.23
C GLU A 122 -1.27 0.05 -15.09
N ASP A 123 -1.55 1.33 -14.96
CA ASP A 123 -2.92 1.85 -14.95
C ASP A 123 -3.44 1.92 -16.39
N TYR A 124 -4.21 0.91 -16.81
CA TYR A 124 -4.87 0.89 -18.11
C TYR A 124 -6.32 1.38 -18.00
N VAL A 125 -6.68 2.32 -18.83
CA VAL A 125 -8.07 2.75 -19.03
C VAL A 125 -8.62 2.05 -20.27
N TYR A 126 -9.11 0.82 -20.09
CA TYR A 126 -9.71 0.06 -21.18
C TYR A 126 -11.13 0.51 -21.52
N GLY A 127 -11.40 0.72 -22.80
CA GLY A 127 -12.76 0.83 -23.33
C GLY A 127 -13.55 2.07 -22.91
N VAL A 128 -12.91 3.04 -22.29
CA VAL A 128 -13.54 4.30 -21.89
C VAL A 128 -13.05 5.40 -22.79
N THR A 129 -13.98 6.04 -23.53
CA THR A 129 -13.64 7.26 -24.29
C THR A 129 -13.30 8.37 -23.29
N GLU A 130 -12.43 9.30 -23.70
CA GLU A 130 -12.03 10.44 -22.88
C GLU A 130 -13.25 11.21 -22.33
N ARG A 131 -14.26 11.45 -23.16
CA ARG A 131 -15.51 12.10 -22.75
C ARG A 131 -16.26 11.33 -21.65
N ARG A 132 -16.29 10.00 -21.72
CA ARG A 132 -16.92 9.15 -20.72
C ARG A 132 -16.12 9.12 -19.41
N ALA A 133 -14.80 9.09 -19.50
CA ALA A 133 -13.92 9.18 -18.33
C ALA A 133 -14.13 10.51 -17.60
N GLN A 134 -14.15 11.63 -18.33
CA GLN A 134 -14.40 12.96 -17.75
C GLN A 134 -15.78 13.04 -17.08
N ALA A 135 -16.82 12.46 -17.68
CA ALA A 135 -18.16 12.41 -17.10
C ALA A 135 -18.18 11.61 -15.78
N LEU A 136 -17.49 10.47 -15.75
CA LEU A 136 -17.38 9.64 -14.53
C LEU A 136 -16.61 10.36 -13.42
N VAL A 137 -15.51 11.03 -13.76
CA VAL A 137 -14.73 11.83 -12.79
C VAL A 137 -15.62 12.95 -12.21
N ARG A 138 -16.35 13.69 -13.05
CA ARG A 138 -17.28 14.73 -12.58
C ARG A 138 -18.34 14.16 -11.65
N THR A 139 -18.98 13.06 -12.02
CA THR A 139 -19.98 12.40 -11.17
C THR A 139 -19.37 11.95 -9.83
N ALA A 140 -18.17 11.39 -9.83
CA ALA A 140 -17.48 11.00 -8.61
C ALA A 140 -17.18 12.21 -7.72
N GLN A 141 -16.72 13.32 -8.29
CA GLN A 141 -16.47 14.58 -7.56
C GLN A 141 -17.74 15.16 -6.96
N GLU A 142 -18.84 15.18 -7.71
CA GLU A 142 -20.14 15.62 -7.22
C GLU A 142 -20.63 14.77 -6.04
N ARG A 143 -20.56 13.44 -6.15
CA ARG A 143 -20.94 12.51 -5.07
C ARG A 143 -20.03 12.62 -3.85
N PHE A 144 -18.75 12.81 -4.07
CA PHE A 144 -17.81 13.03 -2.97
C PHE A 144 -18.09 14.35 -2.26
N SER A 145 -18.37 15.43 -2.99
CA SER A 145 -18.71 16.72 -2.41
C SER A 145 -20.03 16.67 -1.58
N GLU A 146 -20.99 15.89 -2.07
CA GLU A 146 -22.24 15.63 -1.34
C GLU A 146 -21.96 14.84 -0.04
N TYR A 147 -21.15 13.77 -0.13
CA TYR A 147 -20.74 12.98 1.04
C TYR A 147 -19.96 13.81 2.05
N ALA A 148 -19.06 14.68 1.61
CA ALA A 148 -18.22 15.52 2.45
C ALA A 148 -19.04 16.44 3.37
N GLN A 149 -20.24 16.87 2.96
CA GLN A 149 -21.14 17.69 3.77
C GLN A 149 -21.67 16.95 5.01
N TYR A 150 -21.73 15.62 4.95
CA TYR A 150 -22.20 14.77 6.05
C TYR A 150 -21.07 14.15 6.87
N ALA A 151 -19.85 14.17 6.37
CA ALA A 151 -18.70 13.54 6.99
C ALA A 151 -17.96 14.52 7.91
N SER A 152 -18.28 14.48 9.21
CA SER A 152 -17.72 15.39 10.24
C SER A 152 -16.22 15.24 10.51
N ARG A 153 -15.51 14.33 9.86
CA ARG A 153 -14.09 13.99 10.08
C ARG A 153 -13.19 14.12 8.86
N LEU A 154 -13.68 14.73 7.79
CA LEU A 154 -12.82 15.00 6.64
C LEU A 154 -11.94 16.21 6.94
N SER A 155 -10.62 16.05 6.70
CA SER A 155 -9.70 17.18 6.73
C SER A 155 -10.06 18.18 5.62
N PRO A 156 -9.96 19.49 5.86
CA PRO A 156 -10.16 20.50 4.81
C PRO A 156 -9.29 20.28 3.57
N ASP A 157 -8.13 19.68 3.74
CA ASP A 157 -7.19 19.36 2.65
C ASP A 157 -7.74 18.33 1.66
N VAL A 158 -8.70 17.49 2.06
CA VAL A 158 -9.36 16.51 1.20
C VAL A 158 -10.35 17.18 0.25
N GLU A 159 -10.91 18.35 0.62
CA GLU A 159 -11.78 19.14 -0.26
C GLU A 159 -11.01 19.89 -1.36
N ILE A 160 -9.70 20.09 -1.16
CA ILE A 160 -8.84 20.86 -2.08
C ILE A 160 -8.46 20.07 -3.33
N GLY A 161 -8.77 18.80 -3.44
CA GLY A 161 -8.65 18.02 -4.68
C GLY A 161 -9.38 18.63 -5.91
N ARG A 162 -9.77 19.91 -5.83
CA ARG A 162 -10.36 20.72 -6.90
C ARG A 162 -9.34 21.34 -7.85
N ALA A 163 -8.07 21.28 -7.56
CA ALA A 163 -7.10 22.00 -8.33
C ALA A 163 -6.15 21.08 -9.07
N HIS A 164 -6.10 21.31 -10.31
CA HIS A 164 -5.13 20.90 -11.32
C HIS A 164 -5.49 19.64 -12.12
N VAL A 165 -6.39 19.81 -13.04
CA VAL A 165 -6.30 19.25 -14.38
C VAL A 165 -5.84 20.36 -15.32
#